data_9d04d1f375fa1713cc04e72b617d61a7
#
_entry.id   9d04d1f375fa1713cc04e72b617d61a7
#
_cell.length_a   1.000
_cell.length_b   1.000
_cell.length_c   1.000
_cell.angle_alpha   90.00
_cell.angle_beta   90.00
_cell.angle_gamma   90.00
#
_symmetry.space_group_name_H-M   'P 1'
#
loop_
_entity.id
_entity.type
_entity.pdbx_description
1 polymer ?
#
loop_
_entity_poly.entity_id
_entity_poly.type
_entity_poly.pdbx_seq_one_letter_code
_entity_poly.pdbx_strand_id
1 'polypeptide(L)' 'MNQEQKAQRYDWLLGQYKGIERQINNVEKLPLEQTLQDINSAEYTPANLAKVNHLKNQLRQIDEEVKRLY' A
#
# COMPACT_ATOMS: atom_id res chain seq x y z
N MET A 1 9.76 22.38 -11.19
CA MET A 1 8.33 22.67 -10.99
C MET A 1 8.15 23.86 -10.07
N ASN A 2 7.14 24.70 -10.33
CA ASN A 2 6.79 25.76 -9.39
C ASN A 2 5.97 25.18 -8.21
N GLN A 3 5.67 26.00 -7.21
CA GLN A 3 4.96 25.54 -6.02
C GLN A 3 3.55 25.06 -6.31
N GLU A 4 2.87 25.70 -7.26
CA GLU A 4 1.52 25.30 -7.65
C GLU A 4 1.51 23.90 -8.29
N GLN A 5 2.45 23.64 -9.17
CA GLN A 5 2.59 22.32 -9.80
C GLN A 5 2.95 21.25 -8.78
N LYS A 6 3.81 21.56 -7.81
CA LYS A 6 4.14 20.64 -6.74
C LYS A 6 2.93 20.30 -5.89
N ALA A 7 2.12 21.29 -5.55
CA ALA A 7 0.92 21.08 -4.76
C ALA A 7 -0.08 20.19 -5.52
N GLN A 8 -0.29 20.45 -6.80
CA GLN A 8 -1.16 19.60 -7.63
C GLN A 8 -0.66 18.18 -7.73
N ARG A 9 0.64 17.98 -7.91
CA ARG A 9 1.25 16.65 -7.97
C ARG A 9 1.12 15.93 -6.63
N TYR A 10 1.35 16.63 -5.54
CA TYR A 10 1.20 16.08 -4.19
C TYR A 10 -0.23 15.60 -3.97
N ASP A 11 -1.23 16.42 -4.31
CA ASP A 11 -2.63 16.04 -4.14
C ASP A 11 -2.99 14.80 -4.96
N TRP A 12 -2.50 14.71 -6.19
CA TRP A 12 -2.71 13.56 -7.04
C TRP A 12 -2.08 12.29 -6.43
N LEU A 13 -0.83 12.41 -5.98
CA LEU A 13 -0.11 11.30 -5.34
C LEU A 13 -0.80 10.86 -4.06
N LEU A 14 -1.30 11.79 -3.25
CA LEU A 14 -2.02 11.47 -2.03
C LEU A 14 -3.31 10.71 -2.34
N GLY A 15 -4.02 11.10 -3.39
CA GLY A 15 -5.21 10.38 -3.85
C GLY A 15 -4.89 8.95 -4.27
N GLN A 16 -3.79 8.75 -5.01
CA GLN A 16 -3.32 7.42 -5.39
C GLN A 16 -2.96 6.59 -4.16
N TYR A 17 -2.25 7.17 -3.21
CA TYR A 17 -1.85 6.51 -1.98
C TYR A 17 -3.07 6.00 -1.20
N LYS A 18 -4.07 6.85 -1.00
CA LYS A 18 -5.29 6.48 -0.28
C LYS A 18 -6.06 5.37 -1.01
N GLY A 19 -6.11 5.41 -2.33
CA GLY A 19 -6.76 4.37 -3.13
C GLY A 19 -6.07 3.02 -2.98
N ILE A 20 -4.74 3.01 -2.97
CA ILE A 20 -3.95 1.79 -2.79
C ILE A 20 -4.10 1.25 -1.36
N GLU A 21 -4.08 2.11 -0.35
CA GLU A 21 -4.33 1.70 1.04
C GLU A 21 -5.70 1.02 1.17
N ARG A 22 -6.72 1.56 0.53
CA ARG A 22 -8.06 0.98 0.54
C ARG A 22 -8.05 -0.41 -0.10
N GLN A 23 -7.32 -0.59 -1.20
CA GLN A 23 -7.18 -1.90 -1.83
C GLN A 23 -6.51 -2.90 -0.91
N ILE A 24 -5.47 -2.48 -0.19
CA ILE A 24 -4.80 -3.35 0.78
C ILE A 24 -5.78 -3.77 1.89
N ASN A 25 -6.54 -2.82 2.41
CA ASN A 25 -7.51 -3.09 3.47
C ASN A 25 -8.64 -4.01 3.03
N ASN A 26 -8.92 -4.06 1.73
CA ASN A 26 -9.94 -4.93 1.16
C ASN A 26 -9.44 -6.33 0.81
N VAL A 27 -8.13 -6.58 0.89
CA VAL A 27 -7.60 -7.92 0.66
C VAL A 27 -7.98 -8.82 1.81
N GLU A 28 -8.53 -9.99 1.48
CA GLU A 28 -9.04 -10.94 2.45
C GLU A 28 -7.90 -11.52 3.30
N LYS A 29 -8.06 -11.45 4.60
CA LYS A 29 -7.11 -12.01 5.56
C LYS A 29 -7.55 -13.40 5.98
N LEU A 30 -6.57 -14.22 6.37
CA LEU A 30 -6.85 -15.53 6.96
C LEU A 30 -7.54 -15.36 8.32
N PRO A 31 -8.44 -16.29 8.68
CA PRO A 31 -9.02 -16.29 10.03
C PRO A 31 -7.94 -16.34 11.11
N LEU A 32 -8.21 -15.68 12.23
CA LEU A 32 -7.26 -15.62 13.34
C LEU A 32 -6.85 -17.01 13.83
N GLU A 33 -7.78 -17.96 13.85
CA GLU A 33 -7.51 -19.31 14.25
C GLU A 33 -6.45 -20.00 13.40
N GLN A 34 -6.50 -19.81 12.09
CA GLN A 34 -5.49 -20.37 11.18
C GLN A 34 -4.15 -19.67 11.35
N THR A 35 -4.16 -18.39 11.60
CA THR A 35 -2.93 -17.61 11.82
C THR A 35 -2.23 -18.04 13.10
N LEU A 36 -2.98 -18.37 14.16
CA LEU A 36 -2.42 -18.78 15.44
C LEU A 36 -1.90 -20.23 15.44
N GLN A 37 -2.46 -21.10 14.59
CA GLN A 37 -2.06 -22.50 14.53
C GLN A 37 -0.71 -22.70 13.86
N ASP A 38 -0.32 -21.79 12.99
CA ASP A 38 0.95 -21.85 12.26
C ASP A 38 1.82 -20.66 12.68
N ILE A 39 2.88 -20.94 13.43
CA ILE A 39 3.78 -19.90 13.94
C ILE A 39 4.41 -19.08 12.82
N ASN A 40 4.55 -19.66 11.65
CA ASN A 40 5.17 -19.02 10.49
C ASN A 40 4.15 -18.52 9.48
N SER A 41 2.85 -18.61 9.78
CA SER A 41 1.82 -18.20 8.81
C SER A 41 1.74 -16.70 8.71
N ALA A 42 1.60 -16.21 7.46
CA ALA A 42 1.25 -14.82 7.21
C ALA A 42 -0.26 -14.63 7.42
N GLU A 43 -0.68 -13.37 7.65
CA GLU A 43 -2.10 -13.04 7.77
C GLU A 43 -2.89 -13.30 6.47
N TYR A 44 -2.19 -13.49 5.36
CA TYR A 44 -2.79 -13.63 4.03
C TYR A 44 -2.40 -14.98 3.43
N THR A 45 -3.24 -15.48 2.53
CA THR A 45 -2.84 -16.59 1.66
C THR A 45 -1.65 -16.17 0.80
N PRO A 46 -0.84 -17.12 0.27
CA PRO A 46 0.30 -16.76 -0.58
C PRO A 46 -0.08 -15.86 -1.76
N ALA A 47 -1.21 -16.12 -2.41
CA ALA A 47 -1.68 -15.29 -3.52
C ALA A 47 -2.04 -13.88 -3.07
N ASN A 48 -2.75 -13.76 -1.93
CA ASN A 48 -3.13 -12.46 -1.38
C ASN A 48 -1.92 -11.71 -0.83
N LEU A 49 -0.96 -12.42 -0.24
CA LEU A 49 0.28 -11.82 0.24
C LEU A 49 1.08 -11.21 -0.91
N ALA A 50 1.17 -11.89 -2.04
CA ALA A 50 1.84 -11.36 -3.22
C ALA A 50 1.16 -10.07 -3.70
N LYS A 51 -0.17 -10.06 -3.72
CA LYS A 51 -0.95 -8.88 -4.09
C LYS A 51 -0.71 -7.71 -3.12
N VAL A 52 -0.72 -7.98 -1.81
CA VAL A 52 -0.46 -6.97 -0.79
C VAL A 52 0.96 -6.43 -0.93
N ASN A 53 1.94 -7.28 -1.15
CA ASN A 53 3.33 -6.85 -1.34
C ASN A 53 3.48 -5.95 -2.56
N HIS A 54 2.80 -6.29 -3.66
CA HIS A 54 2.80 -5.46 -4.86
C HIS A 54 2.21 -4.07 -4.57
N LEU A 55 1.08 -4.01 -3.86
CA LEU A 55 0.44 -2.76 -3.48
C LEU A 55 1.33 -1.94 -2.53
N LYS A 56 1.99 -2.59 -1.57
CA LYS A 56 2.94 -1.91 -0.67
C LYS A 56 4.13 -1.33 -1.43
N ASN A 57 4.61 -2.02 -2.46
CA ASN A 57 5.67 -1.48 -3.31
C ASN A 57 5.22 -0.22 -4.05
N GLN A 58 3.98 -0.19 -4.52
CA GLN A 58 3.41 1.00 -5.14
C GLN A 58 3.33 2.16 -4.15
N LEU A 59 2.93 1.90 -2.90
CA LEU A 59 2.91 2.92 -1.85
C LEU A 59 4.30 3.49 -1.60
N ARG A 60 5.32 2.63 -1.57
CA ARG A 60 6.70 3.07 -1.37
C ARG A 60 7.17 3.97 -2.50
N GLN A 61 6.84 3.63 -3.74
CA GLN A 61 7.19 4.46 -4.89
C GLN A 61 6.54 5.84 -4.81
N ILE A 62 5.28 5.89 -4.39
CA ILE A 62 4.58 7.17 -4.20
C ILE A 62 5.25 7.98 -3.11
N ASP A 63 5.59 7.36 -1.98
CA ASP A 63 6.26 8.02 -0.87
C ASP A 63 7.61 8.61 -1.30
N GLU A 64 8.40 7.86 -2.08
CA GLU A 64 9.67 8.34 -2.61
C GLU A 64 9.47 9.53 -3.55
N GLU A 65 8.45 9.50 -4.37
CA GLU A 65 8.14 10.61 -5.27
C GLU A 65 7.74 11.87 -4.50
N VAL A 66 6.94 11.72 -3.44
CA VAL A 66 6.56 12.84 -2.57
C VAL A 66 7.81 13.46 -1.93
N LYS A 67 8.73 12.63 -1.44
CA LYS A 67 9.99 13.12 -0.85
C LYS A 67 10.84 13.91 -1.84
N ARG A 68 10.77 13.58 -3.12
CA ARG A 68 11.50 14.30 -4.17
C ARG A 68 10.87 15.64 -4.51
N LEU A 69 9.58 15.83 -4.24
CA LEU A 69 8.90 17.10 -4.49
C LEU A 69 9.31 18.17 -3.48
N TYR A 70 9.65 17.77 -2.29
CA TYR A 70 10.03 18.62 -1.17
C TYR A 70 11.39 18.17 -0.63
#